data_f5ab6e4c7a71fa6b480ae464b6053ba5
#
_entry.id   f5ab6e4c7a71fa6b480ae464b6053ba5
#
_cell.length_a   1.000
_cell.length_b   1.000
_cell.length_c   1.000
_cell.angle_alpha   90.00
_cell.angle_beta   90.00
_cell.angle_gamma   90.00
#
_symmetry.space_group_name_H-M   'P 1'
#
loop_
_entity.id
_entity.type
_entity.pdbx_description
1 polymer ?
#
loop_
_entity_poly.entity_id
_entity_poly.type
_entity_poly.pdbx_seq_one_letter_code
_entity_poly.pdbx_strand_id
1 'polypeptide(L)'
;MKKIRLFCFFAVALLFLTACTPKPNMETLLSYQAPGTEMTIRITDTETFYAKIKISENEASIIFTDEKREGIAYRMDRDGQICMFFEDVEIPLASSDELKCKDWFALFSIPSGDNIWKIKSETIGGINVYVCRDEKITLYIDAASGLPLKIETEGIVIDVLEAHKKSADG
;
A
#
# COMPACT_ATOMS: atom_id res chain seq x y z
N MET A 1 -45.53 -18.17 25.37
CA MET A 1 -44.42 -17.57 26.12
C MET A 1 -43.04 -18.21 25.86
N LYS A 2 -42.90 -19.54 25.67
CA LYS A 2 -41.61 -20.19 25.36
C LYS A 2 -40.97 -19.79 24.02
N LYS A 3 -41.79 -19.57 22.96
CA LYS A 3 -41.32 -19.21 21.62
C LYS A 3 -40.72 -17.80 21.56
N ILE A 4 -41.23 -16.84 22.32
CA ILE A 4 -40.74 -15.46 22.37
C ILE A 4 -39.35 -15.43 23.08
N ARG A 5 -39.16 -16.22 24.14
CA ARG A 5 -37.86 -16.31 24.82
C ARG A 5 -36.76 -16.89 23.92
N LEU A 6 -37.10 -17.88 23.10
CA LEU A 6 -36.16 -18.49 22.16
C LEU A 6 -35.75 -17.49 21.05
N PHE A 7 -36.73 -16.69 20.56
CA PHE A 7 -36.44 -15.67 19.53
C PHE A 7 -35.53 -14.54 20.06
N CYS A 8 -35.78 -14.07 21.29
CA CYS A 8 -34.91 -13.08 21.94
C CYS A 8 -33.50 -13.62 22.16
N PHE A 9 -33.35 -14.89 22.52
CA PHE A 9 -32.03 -15.50 22.72
C PHE A 9 -31.25 -15.61 21.41
N PHE A 10 -31.93 -15.96 20.30
CA PHE A 10 -31.33 -16.01 18.95
C PHE A 10 -30.95 -14.62 18.44
N ALA A 11 -31.77 -13.59 18.67
CA ALA A 11 -31.48 -12.22 18.30
C ALA A 11 -30.29 -11.64 19.06
N VAL A 12 -30.18 -11.93 20.36
CA VAL A 12 -29.04 -11.53 21.19
C VAL A 12 -27.77 -12.28 20.78
N ALA A 13 -27.86 -13.58 20.49
CA ALA A 13 -26.72 -14.36 20.01
C ALA A 13 -26.22 -13.87 18.65
N LEU A 14 -27.12 -13.45 17.73
CA LEU A 14 -26.75 -12.84 16.46
C LEU A 14 -26.03 -11.48 16.64
N LEU A 15 -26.44 -10.68 17.62
CA LEU A 15 -25.77 -9.41 17.95
C LEU A 15 -24.34 -9.62 18.51
N PHE A 16 -24.10 -10.72 19.24
CA PHE A 16 -22.74 -11.04 19.71
C PHE A 16 -21.83 -11.58 18.60
N LEU A 17 -22.36 -12.20 17.55
CA LEU A 17 -21.58 -12.69 16.41
C LEU A 17 -21.08 -11.56 15.50
N THR A 18 -21.68 -10.38 15.54
CA THR A 18 -21.26 -9.22 14.74
C THR A 18 -20.24 -8.33 15.45
N ALA A 19 -19.93 -8.61 16.73
CA ALA A 19 -19.18 -7.66 17.57
C ALA A 19 -17.66 -7.86 17.63
N CYS A 20 -17.10 -8.88 16.99
CA CYS A 20 -15.65 -9.14 17.06
C CYS A 20 -15.05 -9.48 15.69
N THR A 21 -14.99 -8.50 14.81
CA THR A 21 -13.95 -8.55 13.79
C THR A 21 -12.64 -8.16 14.48
N PRO A 22 -11.64 -9.07 14.56
CA PRO A 22 -10.35 -8.72 15.12
C PRO A 22 -9.79 -7.54 14.34
N LYS A 23 -9.27 -6.51 15.03
CA LYS A 23 -8.57 -5.42 14.37
C LYS A 23 -7.39 -6.02 13.60
N PRO A 24 -7.25 -5.74 12.31
CA PRO A 24 -6.09 -6.21 11.57
C PRO A 24 -4.84 -5.58 12.21
N ASN A 25 -3.77 -6.35 12.30
CA ASN A 25 -2.47 -5.82 12.70
C ASN A 25 -1.79 -5.16 11.48
N MET A 26 -0.82 -4.29 11.71
CA MET A 26 -0.10 -3.61 10.64
C MET A 26 0.67 -4.58 9.74
N GLU A 27 1.21 -5.66 10.27
CA GLU A 27 1.91 -6.68 9.49
C GLU A 27 1.00 -7.28 8.40
N THR A 28 -0.24 -7.61 8.76
CA THR A 28 -1.24 -8.09 7.79
C THR A 28 -1.59 -7.01 6.76
N LEU A 29 -1.77 -5.76 7.21
CA LEU A 29 -2.13 -4.64 6.33
C LEU A 29 -0.99 -4.25 5.38
N LEU A 30 0.27 -4.46 5.77
CA LEU A 30 1.44 -4.20 4.94
C LEU A 30 1.87 -5.42 4.10
N SER A 31 1.06 -6.46 4.04
CA SER A 31 1.39 -7.68 3.27
C SER A 31 1.58 -7.41 1.76
N TYR A 32 1.12 -6.28 1.24
CA TYR A 32 1.35 -5.85 -0.13
C TYR A 32 2.83 -5.47 -0.40
N GLN A 33 3.62 -5.23 0.64
CA GLN A 33 5.07 -4.97 0.52
C GLN A 33 5.89 -6.26 0.34
N ALA A 34 5.24 -7.42 0.39
CA ALA A 34 5.91 -8.70 0.20
C ALA A 34 6.39 -8.88 -1.25
N PRO A 35 7.47 -9.64 -1.46
CA PRO A 35 7.92 -10.02 -2.80
C PRO A 35 6.81 -10.63 -3.66
N GLY A 36 6.85 -10.36 -4.97
CA GLY A 36 5.84 -10.78 -5.92
C GLY A 36 4.67 -9.81 -6.09
N THR A 37 4.65 -8.68 -5.37
CA THR A 37 3.65 -7.64 -5.56
C THR A 37 4.00 -6.75 -6.74
N GLU A 38 3.02 -6.54 -7.63
CA GLU A 38 3.09 -5.58 -8.73
C GLU A 38 1.91 -4.62 -8.62
N MET A 39 2.15 -3.31 -8.82
CA MET A 39 1.12 -2.28 -8.75
C MET A 39 1.29 -1.30 -9.91
N THR A 40 0.18 -0.87 -10.50
CA THR A 40 0.12 0.30 -11.37
C THR A 40 -0.36 1.48 -10.54
N ILE A 41 0.39 2.55 -10.53
CA ILE A 41 0.17 3.70 -9.67
C ILE A 41 0.14 5.02 -10.45
N ARG A 42 -0.54 5.99 -9.87
CA ARG A 42 -0.45 7.40 -10.24
C ARG A 42 0.17 8.14 -9.07
N ILE A 43 1.29 8.79 -9.29
CA ILE A 43 1.96 9.64 -8.31
C ILE A 43 1.63 11.10 -8.64
N THR A 44 1.16 11.84 -7.66
CA THR A 44 0.93 13.28 -7.73
C THR A 44 1.78 13.94 -6.66
N ASP A 45 2.74 14.72 -7.12
CA ASP A 45 3.62 15.58 -6.34
C ASP A 45 3.46 17.00 -6.94
N THR A 46 4.50 17.67 -7.36
CA THR A 46 4.46 18.91 -8.16
C THR A 46 3.91 18.68 -9.56
N GLU A 47 4.06 17.47 -10.08
CA GLU A 47 3.50 16.97 -11.33
C GLU A 47 2.80 15.64 -11.09
N THR A 48 2.00 15.22 -12.08
CA THR A 48 1.36 13.89 -12.06
C THR A 48 2.04 12.98 -13.07
N PHE A 49 2.38 11.77 -12.65
CA PHE A 49 2.97 10.75 -13.51
C PHE A 49 2.49 9.34 -13.14
N TYR A 50 2.69 8.42 -14.07
CA TYR A 50 2.25 7.04 -13.96
C TYR A 50 3.47 6.11 -13.91
N ALA A 51 3.39 5.08 -13.06
CA ALA A 51 4.46 4.12 -12.93
C ALA A 51 3.93 2.72 -12.59
N LYS A 52 4.75 1.72 -12.83
CA LYS A 52 4.59 0.36 -12.30
C LYS A 52 5.59 0.15 -11.18
N ILE A 53 5.09 -0.35 -10.05
CA ILE A 53 5.91 -0.81 -8.94
C ILE A 53 6.04 -2.32 -9.04
N LYS A 54 7.27 -2.82 -8.84
CA LYS A 54 7.51 -4.25 -8.67
C LYS A 54 8.34 -4.45 -7.41
N ILE A 55 7.90 -5.36 -6.56
CA ILE A 55 8.61 -5.74 -5.35
C ILE A 55 9.09 -7.18 -5.52
N SER A 56 10.39 -7.37 -5.50
CA SER A 56 11.04 -8.67 -5.56
C SER A 56 11.74 -9.00 -4.24
N GLU A 57 12.34 -10.18 -4.16
CA GLU A 57 13.11 -10.56 -2.96
C GLU A 57 14.31 -9.65 -2.72
N ASN A 58 14.93 -9.12 -3.76
CA ASN A 58 16.20 -8.42 -3.68
C ASN A 58 16.09 -6.91 -3.91
N GLU A 59 15.04 -6.46 -4.56
CA GLU A 59 14.89 -5.05 -4.94
C GLU A 59 13.42 -4.64 -5.04
N ALA A 60 13.17 -3.35 -4.90
CA ALA A 60 11.95 -2.71 -5.33
C ALA A 60 12.26 -1.82 -6.55
N SER A 61 11.36 -1.76 -7.52
CA SER A 61 11.53 -0.93 -8.71
C SER A 61 10.30 -0.07 -8.99
N ILE A 62 10.55 1.15 -9.47
CA ILE A 62 9.56 2.11 -9.97
C ILE A 62 9.86 2.31 -11.45
N ILE A 63 8.98 1.89 -12.33
CA ILE A 63 9.16 1.95 -13.78
C ILE A 63 8.12 2.91 -14.32
N PHE A 64 8.54 4.05 -14.89
CA PHE A 64 7.61 5.03 -15.44
C PHE A 64 6.95 4.50 -16.72
N THR A 65 5.66 4.84 -16.88
CA THR A 65 4.84 4.39 -18.01
C THR A 65 4.22 5.55 -18.79
N ASP A 66 4.50 6.79 -18.40
CA ASP A 66 4.08 7.97 -19.15
C ASP A 66 5.09 8.29 -20.27
N GLU A 67 4.59 8.86 -21.38
CA GLU A 67 5.39 9.15 -22.59
C GLU A 67 6.63 10.03 -22.34
N LYS A 68 6.59 10.90 -21.33
CA LYS A 68 7.70 11.81 -21.00
C LYS A 68 8.85 11.12 -20.29
N ARG A 69 8.59 9.96 -19.68
CA ARG A 69 9.52 9.23 -18.82
C ARG A 69 9.69 7.77 -19.24
N GLU A 70 9.21 7.45 -20.45
CA GLU A 70 9.33 6.09 -20.99
C GLU A 70 10.78 5.63 -20.99
N GLY A 71 11.02 4.40 -20.55
CA GLY A 71 12.36 3.84 -20.41
C GLY A 71 13.10 4.19 -19.11
N ILE A 72 12.56 5.13 -18.31
CA ILE A 72 13.16 5.46 -17.01
C ILE A 72 12.65 4.50 -15.94
N ALA A 73 13.57 3.95 -15.16
CA ALA A 73 13.28 3.16 -13.97
C ALA A 73 14.19 3.55 -12.81
N TYR A 74 13.66 3.50 -11.61
CA TYR A 74 14.44 3.54 -10.38
C TYR A 74 14.40 2.18 -9.71
N ARG A 75 15.51 1.74 -9.17
CA ARG A 75 15.62 0.49 -8.40
C ARG A 75 16.26 0.79 -7.05
N MET A 76 15.69 0.24 -6.01
CA MET A 76 16.24 0.28 -4.65
C MET A 76 16.56 -1.15 -4.23
N ASP A 77 17.81 -1.39 -3.85
CA ASP A 77 18.25 -2.68 -3.32
C ASP A 77 17.89 -2.86 -1.83
N ARG A 78 18.27 -4.01 -1.26
CA ARG A 78 18.04 -4.33 0.17
C ARG A 78 18.80 -3.40 1.12
N ASP A 79 19.90 -2.83 0.68
CA ASP A 79 20.74 -1.92 1.47
C ASP A 79 20.21 -0.48 1.41
N GLY A 80 19.16 -0.25 0.62
CA GLY A 80 18.51 1.05 0.42
C GLY A 80 19.27 1.95 -0.55
N GLN A 81 20.19 1.38 -1.37
CA GLN A 81 20.85 2.12 -2.44
C GLN A 81 19.90 2.25 -3.63
N ILE A 82 19.82 3.46 -4.17
CA ILE A 82 18.93 3.75 -5.30
C ILE A 82 19.77 4.05 -6.54
N CYS A 83 19.46 3.35 -7.63
CA CYS A 83 20.01 3.57 -8.95
C CYS A 83 18.89 3.96 -9.92
N MET A 84 19.20 4.84 -10.86
CA MET A 84 18.35 5.16 -12.00
C MET A 84 18.81 4.39 -13.23
N PHE A 85 17.87 3.94 -14.03
CA PHE A 85 18.14 3.27 -15.32
C PHE A 85 17.38 3.96 -16.42
N PHE A 86 17.98 4.04 -17.58
CA PHE A 86 17.33 4.40 -18.85
C PHE A 86 17.66 3.30 -19.85
N GLU A 87 16.64 2.59 -20.32
CA GLU A 87 16.80 1.44 -21.24
C GLU A 87 17.90 0.46 -20.78
N ASP A 88 17.88 0.07 -19.50
CA ASP A 88 18.86 -0.82 -18.86
C ASP A 88 20.30 -0.26 -18.67
N VAL A 89 20.53 0.99 -19.05
CA VAL A 89 21.78 1.69 -18.76
C VAL A 89 21.67 2.41 -17.41
N GLU A 90 22.57 2.08 -16.48
CA GLU A 90 22.61 2.76 -15.20
C GLU A 90 23.11 4.20 -15.36
N ILE A 91 22.39 5.13 -14.75
CA ILE A 91 22.70 6.57 -14.77
C ILE A 91 22.94 7.03 -13.34
N PRO A 92 24.07 7.71 -13.06
CA PRO A 92 24.33 8.29 -11.75
C PRO A 92 23.24 9.30 -11.37
N LEU A 93 22.73 9.19 -10.14
CA LEU A 93 21.76 10.13 -9.59
C LEU A 93 22.46 11.37 -9.03
N ALA A 94 21.86 12.54 -9.26
CA ALA A 94 22.21 13.71 -8.46
C ALA A 94 21.61 13.56 -7.04
N SER A 95 22.30 14.12 -6.02
CA SER A 95 21.87 13.99 -4.63
C SER A 95 20.46 14.48 -4.34
N SER A 96 19.99 15.50 -5.09
CA SER A 96 18.61 16.00 -5.00
C SER A 96 17.57 15.00 -5.50
N ASP A 97 17.89 14.27 -6.56
CA ASP A 97 17.00 13.28 -7.16
C ASP A 97 16.96 12.00 -6.32
N GLU A 98 18.09 11.63 -5.71
CA GLU A 98 18.17 10.51 -4.76
C GLU A 98 17.24 10.72 -3.55
N LEU A 99 17.17 11.97 -3.00
CA LEU A 99 16.26 12.28 -1.90
C LEU A 99 14.79 12.11 -2.28
N LYS A 100 14.36 12.61 -3.44
CA LYS A 100 13.00 12.42 -3.92
C LYS A 100 12.65 10.95 -4.15
N CYS A 101 13.56 10.19 -4.74
CA CYS A 101 13.36 8.76 -4.95
C CYS A 101 13.24 8.00 -3.63
N LYS A 102 14.02 8.35 -2.61
CA LYS A 102 13.91 7.77 -1.26
C LYS A 102 12.51 7.98 -0.67
N ASP A 103 11.94 9.18 -0.84
CA ASP A 103 10.59 9.46 -0.37
C ASP A 103 9.55 8.57 -1.06
N TRP A 104 9.67 8.34 -2.37
CA TRP A 104 8.78 7.44 -3.08
C TRP A 104 8.93 5.98 -2.62
N PHE A 105 10.16 5.49 -2.50
CA PHE A 105 10.41 4.13 -2.02
C PHE A 105 10.02 3.93 -0.56
N ALA A 106 10.15 4.96 0.29
CA ALA A 106 9.73 4.90 1.69
C ALA A 106 8.23 4.56 1.84
N LEU A 107 7.41 4.91 0.85
CA LEU A 107 5.98 4.59 0.84
C LEU A 107 5.71 3.09 0.58
N PHE A 108 6.68 2.37 0.05
CA PHE A 108 6.60 0.92 -0.21
C PHE A 108 7.45 0.08 0.76
N SER A 109 8.14 0.73 1.69
CA SER A 109 8.92 0.10 2.77
C SER A 109 8.52 0.62 4.15
N ILE A 110 7.21 0.79 4.37
CA ILE A 110 6.63 1.31 5.61
C ILE A 110 6.91 0.34 6.76
N PRO A 111 7.45 0.80 7.90
CA PRO A 111 7.71 -0.06 9.05
C PRO A 111 6.43 -0.59 9.68
N SER A 112 6.40 -1.86 10.06
CA SER A 112 5.25 -2.53 10.67
C SER A 112 5.10 -2.30 12.19
N GLY A 113 5.86 -1.38 12.79
CA GLY A 113 5.82 -1.14 14.24
C GLY A 113 4.43 -0.75 14.73
N ASP A 114 3.82 -1.57 15.58
CA ASP A 114 2.42 -1.47 16.00
C ASP A 114 2.08 -0.22 16.85
N ASN A 115 3.07 0.45 17.41
CA ASN A 115 2.85 1.52 18.39
C ASN A 115 2.59 2.90 17.77
N ILE A 116 2.67 3.02 16.46
CA ILE A 116 2.66 4.30 15.74
C ILE A 116 1.33 4.52 15.01
N TRP A 117 0.65 3.43 14.62
CA TRP A 117 -0.48 3.49 13.71
C TRP A 117 -1.84 3.61 14.41
N LYS A 118 -2.64 4.59 13.98
CA LYS A 118 -4.07 4.69 14.30
C LYS A 118 -4.87 4.05 13.17
N ILE A 119 -5.45 2.89 13.42
CA ILE A 119 -6.23 2.14 12.42
C ILE A 119 -7.73 2.37 12.67
N LYS A 120 -8.45 2.79 11.63
CA LYS A 120 -9.91 2.93 11.60
C LYS A 120 -10.47 2.17 10.40
N SER A 121 -11.68 1.61 10.56
CA SER A 121 -12.45 1.09 9.44
C SER A 121 -13.43 2.15 8.97
N GLU A 122 -13.44 2.45 7.69
CA GLU A 122 -14.31 3.44 7.04
C GLU A 122 -14.91 2.84 5.76
N THR A 123 -16.02 3.41 5.27
CA THR A 123 -16.57 3.07 3.95
C THR A 123 -16.37 4.27 3.03
N ILE A 124 -15.60 4.11 1.97
CA ILE A 124 -15.28 5.15 1.00
C ILE A 124 -15.74 4.68 -0.37
N GLY A 125 -16.66 5.43 -1.01
CA GLY A 125 -17.19 5.05 -2.33
C GLY A 125 -17.87 3.67 -2.38
N GLY A 126 -18.41 3.18 -1.26
CA GLY A 126 -19.01 1.85 -1.15
C GLY A 126 -18.03 0.71 -0.88
N ILE A 127 -16.74 1.00 -0.75
CA ILE A 127 -15.67 0.04 -0.43
C ILE A 127 -15.32 0.16 1.05
N ASN A 128 -15.22 -0.95 1.76
CA ASN A 128 -14.72 -0.97 3.13
C ASN A 128 -13.22 -0.86 3.13
N VAL A 129 -12.69 0.14 3.84
CA VAL A 129 -11.28 0.52 3.82
C VAL A 129 -10.74 0.59 5.24
N TYR A 130 -9.56 0.07 5.46
CA TYR A 130 -8.77 0.39 6.64
C TYR A 130 -7.95 1.65 6.38
N VAL A 131 -8.19 2.68 7.17
CA VAL A 131 -7.43 3.93 7.15
C VAL A 131 -6.41 3.87 8.27
N CYS A 132 -5.15 3.74 7.92
CA CYS A 132 -4.02 3.65 8.84
C CYS A 132 -3.25 4.96 8.80
N ARG A 133 -3.12 5.62 9.95
CA ARG A 133 -2.44 6.93 10.05
C ARG A 133 -1.33 6.88 11.08
N ASP A 134 -0.18 7.40 10.72
CA ASP A 134 0.84 7.88 11.64
C ASP A 134 0.98 9.41 11.56
N GLU A 135 2.08 9.97 12.00
CA GLU A 135 2.33 11.43 11.96
C GLU A 135 2.59 11.96 10.55
N LYS A 136 3.05 11.11 9.61
CA LYS A 136 3.54 11.51 8.29
C LYS A 136 2.75 10.90 7.14
N ILE A 137 2.19 9.70 7.34
CA ILE A 137 1.61 8.90 6.27
C ILE A 137 0.16 8.55 6.60
N THR A 138 -0.72 8.64 5.61
CA THR A 138 -2.05 8.02 5.64
C THR A 138 -2.12 6.97 4.56
N LEU A 139 -2.42 5.74 4.97
CA LEU A 139 -2.52 4.57 4.10
C LEU A 139 -3.97 4.10 4.06
N TYR A 140 -4.51 3.90 2.87
CA TYR A 140 -5.85 3.38 2.62
C TYR A 140 -5.74 1.98 2.04
N ILE A 141 -6.27 0.99 2.73
CA ILE A 141 -6.18 -0.42 2.34
C ILE A 141 -7.59 -0.98 2.19
N ASP A 142 -7.87 -1.61 1.07
CA ASP A 142 -9.11 -2.34 0.85
C ASP A 142 -9.22 -3.48 1.86
N ALA A 143 -10.28 -3.47 2.66
CA ALA A 143 -10.48 -4.45 3.72
C ALA A 143 -10.74 -5.88 3.20
N ALA A 144 -11.17 -6.02 1.95
CA ALA A 144 -11.47 -7.31 1.35
C ALA A 144 -10.22 -7.97 0.75
N SER A 145 -9.38 -7.21 0.04
CA SER A 145 -8.19 -7.73 -0.65
C SER A 145 -6.90 -7.58 0.14
N GLY A 146 -6.85 -6.66 1.11
CA GLY A 146 -5.61 -6.28 1.81
C GLY A 146 -4.63 -5.48 0.93
N LEU A 147 -5.08 -5.02 -0.25
CA LEU A 147 -4.25 -4.25 -1.17
C LEU A 147 -4.40 -2.74 -0.92
N PRO A 148 -3.35 -1.94 -1.12
CA PRO A 148 -3.43 -0.50 -0.96
C PRO A 148 -4.28 0.10 -2.09
N LEU A 149 -5.09 1.10 -1.72
CA LEU A 149 -5.86 1.91 -2.67
C LEU A 149 -5.21 3.28 -2.86
N LYS A 150 -4.64 3.81 -1.78
CA LYS A 150 -4.05 5.14 -1.76
C LYS A 150 -3.02 5.27 -0.64
N ILE A 151 -1.98 6.04 -0.89
CA ILE A 151 -1.00 6.46 0.11
C ILE A 151 -0.86 7.97 0.03
N GLU A 152 -0.93 8.65 1.16
CA GLU A 152 -0.79 10.10 1.26
C GLU A 152 0.31 10.45 2.26
N THR A 153 1.14 11.39 1.91
CA THR A 153 2.11 12.05 2.79
C THR A 153 2.07 13.55 2.55
N GLU A 154 2.85 14.33 3.28
CA GLU A 154 2.97 15.75 3.04
C GLU A 154 3.56 16.02 1.65
N GLY A 155 2.72 16.47 0.72
CA GLY A 155 3.09 16.84 -0.64
C GLY A 155 3.03 15.72 -1.69
N ILE A 156 2.87 14.45 -1.32
CA ILE A 156 2.81 13.34 -2.27
C ILE A 156 1.52 12.55 -2.07
N VAL A 157 0.82 12.29 -3.17
CA VAL A 157 -0.33 11.38 -3.20
C VAL A 157 -0.06 10.28 -4.21
N ILE A 158 -0.16 9.03 -3.78
CA ILE A 158 -0.08 7.86 -4.66
C ILE A 158 -1.44 7.18 -4.67
N ASP A 159 -2.09 7.18 -5.83
CA ASP A 159 -3.29 6.37 -6.06
C ASP A 159 -2.86 5.05 -6.69
N VAL A 160 -3.33 3.95 -6.14
CA VAL A 160 -3.11 2.61 -6.71
C VAL A 160 -4.24 2.31 -7.66
N LEU A 161 -3.93 2.22 -8.95
CA LEU A 161 -4.91 1.98 -10.01
C LEU A 161 -5.21 0.50 -10.18
N GLU A 162 -4.17 -0.33 -10.05
CA GLU A 162 -4.22 -1.78 -10.10
C GLU A 162 -3.18 -2.35 -9.16
N ALA A 163 -3.48 -3.46 -8.52
CA ALA A 163 -2.52 -4.19 -7.70
C ALA A 163 -2.73 -5.70 -7.83
N HIS A 164 -1.64 -6.43 -7.98
CA HIS A 164 -1.63 -7.87 -8.09
C HIS A 164 -0.52 -8.45 -7.21
N LYS A 165 -0.85 -9.55 -6.54
CA LYS A 165 0.14 -10.35 -5.81
C LYS A 165 0.30 -11.67 -6.57
N LYS A 166 1.50 -11.94 -7.10
CA LYS A 166 1.76 -13.24 -7.69
C LYS A 166 1.68 -14.29 -6.58
N SER A 167 0.88 -15.32 -6.80
CA SER A 167 0.89 -16.50 -5.93
C SER A 167 2.29 -17.10 -5.93
N ALA A 168 2.77 -17.51 -4.76
CA ALA A 168 4.09 -18.14 -4.61
C ALA A 168 4.19 -19.54 -5.24
N ASP A 169 3.12 -19.98 -5.93
CA ASP A 169 3.01 -21.27 -6.62
C ASP A 169 3.31 -21.09 -8.12
N GLY A 170 4.58 -21.10 -8.47
CA GLY A 170 5.08 -21.12 -9.85
C GLY A 170 6.44 -21.77 -9.94
#